data_883cf75d7b9f3309bfa13bcf031511b5
#
_entry.id   883cf75d7b9f3309bfa13bcf031511b5
#
_cell.length_a   1.000
_cell.length_b   1.000
_cell.length_c   1.000
_cell.angle_alpha   90.00
_cell.angle_beta   90.00
_cell.angle_gamma   90.00
#
_symmetry.space_group_name_H-M   'P 1'
#
loop_
_entity.id
_entity.type
_entity.pdbx_description
1 polymer ?
#
loop_
_entity_poly.entity_id
_entity_poly.type
_entity_poly.pdbx_seq_one_letter_code
_entity_poly.pdbx_strand_id
1 'polypeptide(L)'
;MTIDVTREFDAAAASYDRLVGASPGYYRNLARSARRMQLPGDGAGLHLLDLGCGTGASTLALLAAAPQARITAVDGSAGMLAKARQATWPARVSFVHAQAEALAEAGVQGPFDGIFAAYLVRNLPDPDPVLAGLCTRLAPGAPLGVHDYALDGRALSRAIWTAVCWSVIIPAGKVATGRAQLYRYLWRSVLRFDTVDALAARLRRHGLVDTQINTVPGWERGIVHTVVARKPR
;
A
#
# COMPACT_ATOMS: atom_id res chain seq x y z
N MET A 1 -12.85 8.22 -19.36
CA MET A 1 -13.12 9.01 -18.15
C MET A 1 -12.12 8.57 -17.10
N THR A 2 -11.18 9.42 -16.75
CA THR A 2 -10.20 9.19 -15.70
C THR A 2 -10.90 9.44 -14.37
N ILE A 3 -10.90 8.47 -13.47
CA ILE A 3 -11.47 8.61 -12.13
C ILE A 3 -10.43 9.34 -11.28
N ASP A 4 -10.85 10.40 -10.59
CA ASP A 4 -10.06 10.98 -9.52
C ASP A 4 -10.10 10.03 -8.31
N VAL A 5 -9.03 9.24 -8.18
CA VAL A 5 -8.94 8.16 -7.20
C VAL A 5 -8.99 8.69 -5.78
N THR A 6 -8.33 9.82 -5.49
CA THR A 6 -8.32 10.45 -4.16
C THR A 6 -9.73 10.86 -3.76
N ARG A 7 -10.48 11.49 -4.66
CA ARG A 7 -11.87 11.92 -4.41
C ARG A 7 -12.83 10.73 -4.21
N GLU A 8 -12.61 9.62 -4.92
CA GLU A 8 -13.40 8.41 -4.70
C GLU A 8 -13.10 7.77 -3.34
N PHE A 9 -11.84 7.79 -2.89
CA PHE A 9 -11.48 7.32 -1.56
C PHE A 9 -12.01 8.24 -0.46
N ASP A 10 -11.99 9.56 -0.62
CA ASP A 10 -12.64 10.51 0.30
C ASP A 10 -14.11 10.17 0.48
N ALA A 11 -14.82 9.97 -0.61
CA ALA A 11 -16.23 9.65 -0.60
C ALA A 11 -16.56 8.25 -0.05
N ALA A 12 -15.59 7.31 -0.10
CA ALA A 12 -15.73 5.95 0.42
C ALA A 12 -15.24 5.79 1.87
N ALA A 13 -14.54 6.78 2.44
CA ALA A 13 -13.86 6.67 3.73
C ALA A 13 -14.75 6.14 4.86
N ALA A 14 -16.03 6.56 4.92
CA ALA A 14 -16.99 6.10 5.94
C ALA A 14 -17.33 4.60 5.87
N SER A 15 -17.27 4.00 4.68
CA SER A 15 -17.62 2.59 4.44
C SER A 15 -16.41 1.71 4.18
N TYR A 16 -15.26 2.30 3.94
CA TYR A 16 -14.03 1.62 3.52
C TYR A 16 -13.60 0.54 4.53
N ASP A 17 -13.52 0.88 5.81
CA ASP A 17 -13.09 -0.08 6.85
C ASP A 17 -14.02 -1.28 6.99
N ARG A 18 -15.33 -1.09 6.80
CA ARG A 18 -16.30 -2.20 6.83
C ARG A 18 -16.05 -3.16 5.68
N LEU A 19 -15.69 -2.64 4.51
CA LEU A 19 -15.45 -3.45 3.32
C LEU A 19 -14.11 -4.18 3.37
N VAL A 20 -13.02 -3.48 3.73
CA VAL A 20 -11.70 -4.12 3.86
C VAL A 20 -11.66 -5.05 5.07
N GLY A 21 -12.35 -4.70 6.16
CA GLY A 21 -12.51 -5.55 7.34
C GLY A 21 -13.31 -6.81 7.08
N ALA A 22 -14.24 -6.79 6.12
CA ALA A 22 -14.98 -7.97 5.65
C ALA A 22 -14.12 -8.89 4.76
N SER A 23 -12.96 -8.43 4.26
CA SER A 23 -12.05 -9.27 3.48
C SER A 23 -11.25 -10.19 4.40
N PRO A 24 -11.47 -11.51 4.31
CA PRO A 24 -10.77 -12.46 5.17
C PRO A 24 -9.25 -12.36 5.00
N GLY A 25 -8.55 -11.99 6.05
CA GLY A 25 -7.08 -11.96 6.06
C GLY A 25 -6.43 -10.63 5.70
N TYR A 26 -7.18 -9.58 5.35
CA TYR A 26 -6.64 -8.26 4.99
C TYR A 26 -5.59 -7.75 6.00
N TYR A 27 -5.97 -7.57 7.26
CA TYR A 27 -5.04 -7.10 8.31
C TYR A 27 -3.88 -8.07 8.55
N ARG A 28 -4.15 -9.39 8.49
CA ARG A 28 -3.11 -10.41 8.65
C ARG A 28 -2.11 -10.38 7.49
N ASN A 29 -2.56 -10.13 6.27
CA ASN A 29 -1.71 -10.02 5.09
C ASN A 29 -0.86 -8.75 5.16
N LEU A 30 -1.41 -7.61 5.58
CA LEU A 30 -0.64 -6.38 5.83
C LEU A 30 0.43 -6.59 6.90
N ALA A 31 0.07 -7.18 8.06
CA ALA A 31 1.04 -7.46 9.13
C ALA A 31 2.15 -8.43 8.68
N ARG A 32 1.80 -9.44 7.85
CA ARG A 32 2.79 -10.33 7.23
C ARG A 32 3.71 -9.57 6.29
N SER A 33 3.17 -8.66 5.51
CA SER A 33 3.93 -7.85 4.54
C SER A 33 4.89 -6.88 5.22
N ALA A 34 4.45 -6.21 6.29
CA ALA A 34 5.32 -5.37 7.10
C ALA A 34 6.49 -6.17 7.71
N ARG A 35 6.23 -7.38 8.25
CA ARG A 35 7.29 -8.26 8.77
C ARG A 35 8.29 -8.71 7.69
N ARG A 36 7.88 -8.82 6.42
CA ARG A 36 8.78 -9.16 5.30
C ARG A 36 9.82 -8.08 5.00
N MET A 37 9.60 -6.86 5.47
CA MET A 37 10.60 -5.79 5.40
C MET A 37 11.85 -6.10 6.24
N GLN A 38 11.75 -7.02 7.20
CA GLN A 38 12.85 -7.43 8.08
C GLN A 38 13.53 -6.22 8.75
N LEU A 39 12.70 -5.39 9.37
CA LEU A 39 13.17 -4.24 10.14
C LEU A 39 13.96 -4.73 11.37
N PRO A 40 15.07 -4.06 11.74
CA PRO A 40 15.91 -4.51 12.84
C PRO A 40 15.21 -4.37 14.21
N GLY A 41 15.40 -5.37 15.06
CA GLY A 41 14.94 -5.40 16.44
C GLY A 41 13.44 -5.17 16.59
N ASP A 42 13.07 -4.37 17.59
CA ASP A 42 11.70 -3.90 17.83
C ASP A 42 11.40 -2.54 17.19
N GLY A 43 12.33 -2.03 16.40
CA GLY A 43 12.22 -0.74 15.70
C GLY A 43 12.67 0.46 16.53
N ALA A 44 13.28 0.27 17.70
CA ALA A 44 13.80 1.38 18.50
C ALA A 44 14.82 2.20 17.70
N GLY A 45 14.63 3.51 17.66
CA GLY A 45 15.45 4.44 16.89
C GLY A 45 15.13 4.52 15.40
N LEU A 46 14.30 3.64 14.86
CA LEU A 46 13.93 3.68 13.43
C LEU A 46 12.89 4.77 13.16
N HIS A 47 13.02 5.39 12.00
CA HIS A 47 12.01 6.27 11.42
C HIS A 47 11.44 5.66 10.14
N LEU A 48 10.17 5.31 10.14
CA LEU A 48 9.48 4.67 9.02
C LEU A 48 8.52 5.62 8.33
N LEU A 49 8.35 5.45 7.03
CA LEU A 49 7.30 6.09 6.24
C LEU A 49 6.24 5.06 5.85
N ASP A 50 4.99 5.35 6.19
CA ASP A 50 3.81 4.65 5.67
C ASP A 50 3.13 5.52 4.62
N LEU A 51 3.32 5.22 3.34
CA LEU A 51 2.82 6.02 2.23
C LEU A 51 1.52 5.43 1.67
N GLY A 52 0.46 6.24 1.65
CA GLY A 52 -0.89 5.79 1.34
C GLY A 52 -1.50 5.04 2.53
N CYS A 53 -1.36 5.60 3.75
CA CYS A 53 -1.76 4.92 4.99
C CYS A 53 -3.27 4.72 5.14
N GLY A 54 -4.09 5.45 4.37
CA GLY A 54 -5.54 5.37 4.41
C GLY A 54 -6.08 5.63 5.82
N THR A 55 -6.90 4.71 6.32
CA THR A 55 -7.46 4.73 7.68
C THR A 55 -6.50 4.19 8.75
N GLY A 56 -5.24 3.90 8.39
CA GLY A 56 -4.18 3.47 9.32
C GLY A 56 -3.94 1.97 9.40
N ALA A 57 -4.54 1.15 8.54
CA ALA A 57 -4.36 -0.31 8.58
C ALA A 57 -2.90 -0.74 8.34
N SER A 58 -2.20 -0.11 7.39
CA SER A 58 -0.77 -0.32 7.13
C SER A 58 0.10 0.21 8.26
N THR A 59 -0.28 1.34 8.87
CA THR A 59 0.38 1.90 10.05
C THR A 59 0.33 0.92 11.23
N LEU A 60 -0.83 0.29 11.49
CA LEU A 60 -0.95 -0.77 12.49
C LEU A 60 -0.06 -1.98 12.17
N ALA A 61 0.04 -2.35 10.89
CA ALA A 61 0.90 -3.44 10.46
C ALA A 61 2.39 -3.13 10.68
N LEU A 62 2.82 -1.90 10.44
CA LEU A 62 4.18 -1.44 10.75
C LEU A 62 4.44 -1.42 12.26
N LEU A 63 3.51 -0.91 13.08
CA LEU A 63 3.63 -0.97 14.54
C LEU A 63 3.71 -2.40 15.06
N ALA A 64 3.01 -3.35 14.45
CA ALA A 64 3.10 -4.76 14.82
C ALA A 64 4.45 -5.40 14.41
N ALA A 65 5.14 -4.85 13.40
CA ALA A 65 6.45 -5.33 12.96
C ALA A 65 7.62 -4.62 13.68
N ALA A 66 7.42 -3.35 14.05
CA ALA A 66 8.42 -2.48 14.67
C ALA A 66 7.75 -1.58 15.73
N PRO A 67 7.39 -2.14 16.93
CA PRO A 67 6.55 -1.46 17.91
C PRO A 67 7.17 -0.19 18.51
N GLN A 68 8.47 -0.02 18.45
CA GLN A 68 9.17 1.16 18.97
C GLN A 68 9.56 2.18 17.88
N ALA A 69 9.28 1.89 16.61
CA ALA A 69 9.61 2.81 15.52
C ALA A 69 8.76 4.09 15.56
N ARG A 70 9.37 5.21 15.18
CA ARG A 70 8.65 6.42 14.80
C ARG A 70 8.07 6.22 13.41
N ILE A 71 6.79 6.55 13.21
CA ILE A 71 6.11 6.39 11.92
C ILE A 71 5.55 7.73 11.46
N THR A 72 5.93 8.15 10.27
CA THR A 72 5.25 9.21 9.52
C THR A 72 4.29 8.54 8.54
N ALA A 73 2.99 8.68 8.79
CA ALA A 73 1.92 8.11 7.97
C ALA A 73 1.35 9.20 7.06
N VAL A 74 1.39 8.97 5.75
CA VAL A 74 1.00 9.97 4.75
C VAL A 74 -0.14 9.43 3.90
N ASP A 75 -1.15 10.24 3.65
CA ASP A 75 -2.22 9.94 2.69
C ASP A 75 -2.69 11.21 1.96
N GLY A 76 -3.07 11.05 0.70
CA GLY A 76 -3.63 12.13 -0.12
C GLY A 76 -5.11 12.42 0.16
N SER A 77 -5.81 11.54 0.89
CA SER A 77 -7.22 11.68 1.24
C SER A 77 -7.37 12.26 2.64
N ALA A 78 -7.91 13.47 2.73
CA ALA A 78 -8.23 14.11 3.99
C ALA A 78 -9.28 13.32 4.80
N GLY A 79 -10.26 12.71 4.11
CA GLY A 79 -11.31 11.89 4.71
C GLY A 79 -10.77 10.62 5.34
N MET A 80 -9.83 9.94 4.68
CA MET A 80 -9.14 8.76 5.23
C MET A 80 -8.35 9.12 6.48
N LEU A 81 -7.57 10.21 6.43
CA LEU A 81 -6.79 10.68 7.58
C LEU A 81 -7.67 11.15 8.74
N ALA A 82 -8.79 11.83 8.47
CA ALA A 82 -9.75 12.19 9.51
C ALA A 82 -10.24 10.95 10.25
N LYS A 83 -10.46 9.85 9.53
CA LYS A 83 -10.85 8.57 10.12
C LYS A 83 -9.69 7.91 10.87
N ALA A 84 -8.50 7.87 10.30
CA ALA A 84 -7.31 7.35 10.99
C ALA A 84 -7.10 8.03 12.35
N ARG A 85 -7.24 9.36 12.40
CA ARG A 85 -7.06 10.16 13.63
C ARG A 85 -8.12 9.92 14.72
N GLN A 86 -9.22 9.24 14.42
CA GLN A 86 -10.23 8.84 15.43
C GLN A 86 -9.75 7.70 16.33
N ALA A 87 -8.78 6.90 15.87
CA ALA A 87 -8.19 5.86 16.69
C ALA A 87 -7.09 6.41 17.60
N THR A 88 -6.85 5.71 18.71
CA THR A 88 -5.75 6.04 19.62
C THR A 88 -4.42 5.51 19.06
N TRP A 89 -3.46 6.41 18.87
CA TRP A 89 -2.13 6.09 18.36
C TRP A 89 -1.05 6.42 19.38
N PRO A 90 0.06 5.67 19.40
CA PRO A 90 1.23 6.06 20.17
C PRO A 90 1.76 7.44 19.71
N ALA A 91 2.31 8.24 20.63
CA ALA A 91 2.84 9.59 20.32
C ALA A 91 3.92 9.61 19.21
N ARG A 92 4.55 8.46 18.92
CA ARG A 92 5.53 8.28 17.85
C ARG A 92 4.93 8.09 16.44
N VAL A 93 3.60 8.10 16.31
CA VAL A 93 2.89 8.06 15.02
C VAL A 93 2.38 9.46 14.70
N SER A 94 2.72 9.97 13.53
CA SER A 94 2.23 11.26 13.00
C SER A 94 1.54 11.06 11.65
N PHE A 95 0.44 11.78 11.42
CA PHE A 95 -0.33 11.75 10.17
C PHE A 95 -0.14 13.04 9.40
N VAL A 96 0.28 12.95 8.14
CA VAL A 96 0.50 14.07 7.22
C VAL A 96 -0.44 13.95 6.03
N HIS A 97 -1.14 15.02 5.70
CA HIS A 97 -1.97 15.08 4.49
C HIS A 97 -1.11 15.57 3.33
N ALA A 98 -0.77 14.69 2.41
CA ALA A 98 -0.02 15.02 1.21
C ALA A 98 -0.24 13.98 0.11
N GLN A 99 -0.19 14.41 -1.13
CA GLN A 99 -0.08 13.51 -2.28
C GLN A 99 1.30 12.86 -2.31
N ALA A 100 1.39 11.65 -2.86
CA ALA A 100 2.64 10.90 -2.94
C ALA A 100 3.72 11.65 -3.77
N GLU A 101 3.29 12.47 -4.71
CA GLU A 101 4.12 13.32 -5.56
C GLU A 101 4.66 14.57 -4.85
N ALA A 102 3.98 15.00 -3.76
CA ALA A 102 4.22 16.28 -3.08
C ALA A 102 4.84 16.13 -1.67
N LEU A 103 5.56 15.03 -1.42
CA LEU A 103 6.14 14.74 -0.08
C LEU A 103 7.11 15.82 0.39
N ALA A 104 7.92 16.37 -0.52
CA ALA A 104 8.90 17.42 -0.18
C ALA A 104 8.22 18.71 0.28
N GLU A 105 7.16 19.12 -0.42
CA GLU A 105 6.36 20.31 -0.14
C GLU A 105 5.62 20.18 1.20
N ALA A 106 5.22 18.97 1.54
CA ALA A 106 4.60 18.64 2.82
C ALA A 106 5.60 18.47 3.99
N GLY A 107 6.91 18.72 3.75
CA GLY A 107 7.95 18.56 4.76
C GLY A 107 8.28 17.11 5.12
N VAL A 108 7.83 16.14 4.32
CA VAL A 108 8.11 14.72 4.53
C VAL A 108 9.49 14.39 3.95
N GLN A 109 10.50 14.51 4.79
CA GLN A 109 11.89 14.31 4.42
C GLN A 109 12.47 13.08 5.10
N GLY A 110 13.38 12.39 4.38
CA GLY A 110 14.16 11.28 4.94
C GLY A 110 15.45 11.79 5.66
N PRO A 111 16.37 10.88 5.93
CA PRO A 111 16.28 9.48 5.52
C PRO A 111 15.31 8.67 6.37
N PHE A 112 14.63 7.72 5.73
CA PHE A 112 13.78 6.73 6.41
C PHE A 112 14.48 5.37 6.46
N ASP A 113 14.40 4.71 7.61
CA ASP A 113 14.93 3.35 7.83
C ASP A 113 14.05 2.25 7.22
N GLY A 114 12.93 2.64 6.66
CA GLY A 114 12.04 1.80 5.88
C GLY A 114 10.85 2.58 5.35
N ILE A 115 10.41 2.24 4.15
CA ILE A 115 9.20 2.81 3.54
C ILE A 115 8.25 1.67 3.20
N PHE A 116 6.98 1.80 3.58
CA PHE A 116 5.94 0.86 3.25
C PHE A 116 4.84 1.56 2.44
N ALA A 117 4.46 0.97 1.31
CA ALA A 117 3.38 1.42 0.46
C ALA A 117 2.41 0.27 0.20
N ALA A 118 1.24 0.30 0.83
CA ALA A 118 0.25 -0.74 0.71
C ALA A 118 -0.96 -0.27 -0.11
N TYR A 119 -1.27 -0.98 -1.20
CA TYR A 119 -2.38 -0.69 -2.12
C TYR A 119 -2.36 0.72 -2.73
N LEU A 120 -1.15 1.31 -2.84
CA LEU A 120 -0.95 2.66 -3.35
C LEU A 120 -0.43 2.69 -4.79
N VAL A 121 0.68 1.97 -5.07
CA VAL A 121 1.48 2.16 -6.29
C VAL A 121 0.64 1.96 -7.57
N ARG A 122 -0.29 1.04 -7.55
CA ARG A 122 -1.26 0.79 -8.63
C ARG A 122 -2.18 1.97 -8.92
N ASN A 123 -2.40 2.82 -7.93
CA ASN A 123 -3.32 3.96 -8.03
C ASN A 123 -2.62 5.25 -8.47
N LEU A 124 -1.29 5.26 -8.54
CA LEU A 124 -0.52 6.42 -9.02
C LEU A 124 -0.68 6.56 -10.54
N PRO A 125 -0.93 7.78 -11.05
CA PRO A 125 -0.99 8.03 -12.48
C PRO A 125 0.31 7.69 -13.19
N ASP A 126 1.44 8.08 -12.59
CA ASP A 126 2.80 7.71 -12.98
C ASP A 126 3.59 7.31 -11.71
N PRO A 127 3.89 6.01 -11.51
CA PRO A 127 4.61 5.57 -10.33
C PRO A 127 6.11 5.87 -10.36
N ASP A 128 6.72 6.08 -11.53
CA ASP A 128 8.18 6.21 -11.63
C ASP A 128 8.75 7.45 -10.93
N PRO A 129 8.20 8.67 -11.06
CA PRO A 129 8.68 9.83 -10.30
C PRO A 129 8.54 9.64 -8.78
N VAL A 130 7.43 9.04 -8.33
CA VAL A 130 7.20 8.77 -6.91
C VAL A 130 8.24 7.76 -6.39
N LEU A 131 8.44 6.65 -7.09
CA LEU A 131 9.42 5.62 -6.70
C LEU A 131 10.84 6.19 -6.67
N ALA A 132 11.23 7.01 -7.66
CA ALA A 132 12.52 7.71 -7.64
C ALA A 132 12.66 8.58 -6.39
N GLY A 133 11.62 9.37 -6.07
CA GLY A 133 11.59 10.19 -4.87
C GLY A 133 11.66 9.39 -3.56
N LEU A 134 11.05 8.20 -3.50
CA LEU A 134 11.15 7.31 -2.34
C LEU A 134 12.58 6.75 -2.19
N CYS A 135 13.22 6.36 -3.29
CA CYS A 135 14.61 5.86 -3.27
C CYS A 135 15.60 6.89 -2.71
N THR A 136 15.42 8.18 -3.02
CA THR A 136 16.27 9.23 -2.45
C THR A 136 16.06 9.39 -0.95
N ARG A 137 14.86 9.18 -0.45
CA ARG A 137 14.46 9.31 0.96
C ARG A 137 14.77 8.10 1.83
N LEU A 138 15.14 6.96 1.26
CA LEU A 138 15.59 5.81 2.03
C LEU A 138 17.01 6.02 2.57
N ALA A 139 17.26 5.54 3.78
CA ALA A 139 18.61 5.36 4.30
C ALA A 139 19.35 4.25 3.54
N PRO A 140 20.69 4.26 3.46
CA PRO A 140 21.44 3.14 2.89
C PRO A 140 21.10 1.80 3.55
N GLY A 141 20.83 0.75 2.76
CA GLY A 141 20.41 -0.56 3.22
C GLY A 141 18.94 -0.68 3.64
N ALA A 142 18.21 0.44 3.73
CA ALA A 142 16.81 0.44 4.16
C ALA A 142 15.86 -0.21 3.13
N PRO A 143 14.80 -0.91 3.57
CA PRO A 143 13.84 -1.56 2.69
C PRO A 143 12.75 -0.60 2.22
N LEU A 144 12.34 -0.76 0.95
CA LEU A 144 11.05 -0.36 0.41
C LEU A 144 10.16 -1.60 0.29
N GLY A 145 9.05 -1.63 1.00
CA GLY A 145 8.02 -2.66 0.90
C GLY A 145 6.82 -2.15 0.11
N VAL A 146 6.51 -2.77 -1.03
CA VAL A 146 5.29 -2.51 -1.79
C VAL A 146 4.37 -3.71 -1.68
N HIS A 147 3.16 -3.51 -1.13
CA HIS A 147 2.12 -4.53 -1.03
C HIS A 147 0.92 -4.11 -1.87
N ASP A 148 0.65 -4.82 -2.96
CA ASP A 148 -0.43 -4.43 -3.89
C ASP A 148 -1.01 -5.63 -4.65
N TYR A 149 -2.15 -5.41 -5.30
CA TYR A 149 -2.68 -6.28 -6.34
C TYR A 149 -1.79 -6.18 -7.58
N ALA A 150 -0.88 -7.13 -7.74
CA ALA A 150 0.03 -7.25 -8.87
C ALA A 150 0.02 -8.70 -9.33
N LEU A 151 -0.64 -9.02 -10.42
CA LEU A 151 -0.82 -10.40 -10.88
C LEU A 151 0.52 -11.06 -11.21
N ASP A 152 0.59 -12.39 -11.04
CA ASP A 152 1.78 -13.20 -11.37
C ASP A 152 2.00 -13.44 -12.88
N GLY A 153 1.20 -12.76 -13.72
CA GLY A 153 1.25 -12.89 -15.19
C GLY A 153 0.53 -14.13 -15.77
N ARG A 154 0.05 -15.04 -14.92
CA ARG A 154 -0.65 -16.25 -15.38
C ARG A 154 -2.10 -15.95 -15.79
N ALA A 155 -2.56 -16.57 -16.86
CA ALA A 155 -3.94 -16.45 -17.32
C ALA A 155 -4.95 -16.91 -16.23
N LEU A 156 -4.59 -17.92 -15.44
CA LEU A 156 -5.41 -18.42 -14.35
C LEU A 156 -5.65 -17.36 -13.27
N SER A 157 -4.60 -16.68 -12.80
CA SER A 157 -4.72 -15.61 -11.79
C SER A 157 -5.60 -14.45 -12.31
N ARG A 158 -5.46 -14.10 -13.58
CA ARG A 158 -6.29 -13.11 -14.27
C ARG A 158 -7.76 -13.54 -14.34
N ALA A 159 -8.02 -14.82 -14.64
CA ALA A 159 -9.38 -15.38 -14.70
C ALA A 159 -10.02 -15.42 -13.31
N ILE A 160 -9.29 -15.89 -12.28
CA ILE A 160 -9.76 -15.91 -10.88
C ILE A 160 -10.09 -14.50 -10.42
N TRP A 161 -9.18 -13.52 -10.64
CA TRP A 161 -9.43 -12.12 -10.28
C TRP A 161 -10.70 -11.58 -10.92
N THR A 162 -10.88 -11.82 -12.22
CA THR A 162 -12.06 -11.37 -12.95
C THR A 162 -13.32 -12.04 -12.40
N ALA A 163 -13.32 -13.36 -12.21
CA ALA A 163 -14.45 -14.09 -11.68
C ALA A 163 -14.86 -13.60 -10.28
N VAL A 164 -13.90 -13.45 -9.35
CA VAL A 164 -14.16 -12.95 -7.98
C VAL A 164 -14.67 -11.51 -8.00
N CYS A 165 -14.11 -10.65 -8.83
CA CYS A 165 -14.58 -9.27 -8.95
C CYS A 165 -16.03 -9.20 -9.42
N TRP A 166 -16.41 -9.96 -10.45
CA TRP A 166 -17.75 -9.88 -11.03
C TRP A 166 -18.80 -10.66 -10.24
N SER A 167 -18.41 -11.76 -9.57
CA SER A 167 -19.36 -12.57 -8.78
C SER A 167 -19.50 -12.10 -7.33
N VAL A 168 -18.48 -11.47 -6.74
CA VAL A 168 -18.48 -11.14 -5.30
C VAL A 168 -18.22 -9.64 -5.07
N ILE A 169 -17.05 -9.11 -5.49
CA ILE A 169 -16.58 -7.78 -5.05
C ILE A 169 -17.47 -6.65 -5.57
N ILE A 170 -17.81 -6.67 -6.88
CA ILE A 170 -18.63 -5.61 -7.50
C ILE A 170 -20.08 -5.67 -6.98
N PRO A 171 -20.77 -6.83 -6.89
CA PRO A 171 -22.10 -6.91 -6.31
C PRO A 171 -22.15 -6.50 -4.84
N ALA A 172 -21.24 -7.05 -4.02
CA ALA A 172 -21.16 -6.70 -2.60
C ALA A 172 -20.87 -5.22 -2.38
N GLY A 173 -19.93 -4.67 -3.16
CA GLY A 173 -19.60 -3.26 -3.11
C GLY A 173 -20.78 -2.37 -3.51
N LYS A 174 -21.54 -2.74 -4.54
CA LYS A 174 -22.76 -2.02 -4.92
C LYS A 174 -23.80 -2.01 -3.80
N VAL A 175 -24.02 -3.16 -3.15
CA VAL A 175 -24.97 -3.28 -2.04
C VAL A 175 -24.53 -2.48 -0.84
N ALA A 176 -23.24 -2.57 -0.47
CA ALA A 176 -22.70 -1.93 0.74
C ALA A 176 -22.54 -0.42 0.63
N THR A 177 -22.26 0.11 -0.58
CA THR A 177 -21.90 1.54 -0.78
C THR A 177 -22.77 2.27 -1.79
N GLY A 178 -23.63 1.57 -2.52
CA GLY A 178 -24.37 2.12 -3.67
C GLY A 178 -23.47 2.37 -4.92
N ARG A 179 -22.17 2.14 -4.84
CA ARG A 179 -21.17 2.59 -5.83
C ARG A 179 -20.47 1.41 -6.52
N ALA A 180 -21.05 0.86 -7.57
CA ALA A 180 -20.37 -0.19 -8.36
C ALA A 180 -19.13 0.32 -9.12
N GLN A 181 -19.03 1.62 -9.38
CA GLN A 181 -17.98 2.22 -10.21
C GLN A 181 -16.59 2.09 -9.59
N LEU A 182 -16.45 2.28 -8.28
CA LEU A 182 -15.20 2.11 -7.54
C LEU A 182 -14.65 0.68 -7.66
N TYR A 183 -15.53 -0.32 -7.57
CA TYR A 183 -15.13 -1.74 -7.65
C TYR A 183 -14.84 -2.19 -9.09
N ARG A 184 -15.52 -1.60 -10.08
CA ARG A 184 -15.15 -1.78 -11.49
C ARG A 184 -13.80 -1.13 -11.79
N TYR A 185 -13.50 0.02 -11.18
CA TYR A 185 -12.18 0.64 -11.25
C TYR A 185 -11.12 -0.29 -10.64
N LEU A 186 -11.35 -0.81 -9.43
CA LEU A 186 -10.46 -1.77 -8.77
C LEU A 186 -10.16 -2.95 -9.72
N TRP A 187 -11.17 -3.59 -10.29
CA TRP A 187 -11.00 -4.69 -11.23
C TRP A 187 -10.11 -4.31 -12.42
N ARG A 188 -10.42 -3.18 -13.06
CA ARG A 188 -9.68 -2.72 -14.25
C ARG A 188 -8.25 -2.29 -13.92
N SER A 189 -8.04 -1.59 -12.81
CA SER A 189 -6.72 -1.09 -12.41
C SER A 189 -5.75 -2.25 -12.15
N VAL A 190 -6.20 -3.33 -11.50
CA VAL A 190 -5.39 -4.54 -11.31
C VAL A 190 -5.00 -5.20 -12.64
N LEU A 191 -5.95 -5.27 -13.59
CA LEU A 191 -5.67 -5.87 -14.92
C LEU A 191 -4.72 -5.03 -15.80
N ARG A 192 -4.58 -3.74 -15.50
CA ARG A 192 -3.73 -2.80 -16.24
C ARG A 192 -2.41 -2.52 -15.55
N PHE A 193 -2.34 -2.80 -14.26
CA PHE A 193 -1.14 -2.60 -13.48
C PHE A 193 -0.04 -3.59 -13.87
N ASP A 194 1.18 -3.28 -13.47
CA ASP A 194 2.33 -4.16 -13.63
C ASP A 194 2.04 -5.55 -13.06
N THR A 195 2.54 -6.58 -13.72
CA THR A 195 2.71 -7.88 -13.07
C THR A 195 3.72 -7.76 -11.93
N VAL A 196 3.71 -8.71 -11.00
CA VAL A 196 4.66 -8.67 -9.87
C VAL A 196 6.11 -8.65 -10.33
N ASP A 197 6.44 -9.37 -11.41
CA ASP A 197 7.80 -9.36 -11.99
C ASP A 197 8.13 -8.01 -12.64
N ALA A 198 7.17 -7.37 -13.31
CA ALA A 198 7.34 -6.04 -13.87
C ALA A 198 7.50 -4.99 -12.76
N LEU A 199 6.73 -5.07 -11.67
CA LEU A 199 6.89 -4.21 -10.49
C LEU A 199 8.27 -4.40 -9.85
N ALA A 200 8.72 -5.64 -9.67
CA ALA A 200 10.05 -5.93 -9.14
C ALA A 200 11.17 -5.38 -10.06
N ALA A 201 11.00 -5.52 -11.39
CA ALA A 201 11.92 -4.95 -12.36
C ALA A 201 11.90 -3.40 -12.31
N ARG A 202 10.73 -2.77 -12.10
CA ARG A 202 10.59 -1.33 -11.92
C ARG A 202 11.38 -0.85 -10.71
N LEU A 203 11.27 -1.51 -9.54
CA LEU A 203 12.04 -1.16 -8.35
C LEU A 203 13.55 -1.26 -8.60
N ARG A 204 14.00 -2.31 -9.31
CA ARG A 204 15.43 -2.46 -9.69
C ARG A 204 15.91 -1.34 -10.63
N ARG A 205 15.07 -0.88 -11.59
CA ARG A 205 15.42 0.25 -12.46
C ARG A 205 15.65 1.56 -11.68
N HIS A 206 14.98 1.70 -10.53
CA HIS A 206 15.21 2.83 -9.60
C HIS A 206 16.40 2.61 -8.66
N GLY A 207 17.28 1.63 -8.93
CA GLY A 207 18.51 1.41 -8.20
C GLY A 207 18.36 0.60 -6.91
N LEU A 208 17.19 0.01 -6.65
CA LEU A 208 17.01 -0.88 -5.51
C LEU A 208 17.53 -2.29 -5.82
N VAL A 209 18.11 -2.92 -4.80
CA VAL A 209 18.71 -4.25 -4.86
C VAL A 209 17.98 -5.25 -3.93
N ASP A 210 18.44 -6.49 -3.88
CA ASP A 210 17.93 -7.55 -2.97
C ASP A 210 16.40 -7.72 -3.05
N THR A 211 15.86 -7.67 -4.26
CA THR A 211 14.41 -7.73 -4.50
C THR A 211 13.85 -9.10 -4.15
N GLN A 212 12.92 -9.14 -3.22
CA GLN A 212 12.18 -10.34 -2.81
C GLN A 212 10.71 -10.21 -3.18
N ILE A 213 10.15 -11.25 -3.83
CA ILE A 213 8.74 -11.32 -4.21
C ILE A 213 8.06 -12.37 -3.32
N ASN A 214 6.96 -12.00 -2.71
CA ASN A 214 6.18 -12.87 -1.86
C ASN A 214 4.69 -12.73 -2.15
N THR A 215 3.99 -13.83 -2.35
CA THR A 215 2.52 -13.83 -2.46
C THR A 215 1.84 -14.06 -1.11
N VAL A 216 0.58 -13.70 -1.01
CA VAL A 216 -0.27 -14.05 0.13
C VAL A 216 -0.91 -15.44 -0.08
N PRO A 217 -1.29 -16.15 0.97
CA PRO A 217 -1.97 -17.44 0.85
C PRO A 217 -3.46 -17.29 0.55
N GLY A 218 -4.10 -18.40 0.19
CA GLY A 218 -5.53 -18.46 -0.06
C GLY A 218 -5.88 -18.10 -1.51
N TRP A 219 -7.07 -17.59 -1.72
CA TRP A 219 -7.60 -17.27 -3.05
C TRP A 219 -6.87 -16.11 -3.73
N GLU A 220 -6.20 -15.25 -2.96
CA GLU A 220 -5.38 -14.13 -3.45
C GLU A 220 -3.98 -14.56 -3.90
N ARG A 221 -3.65 -15.86 -3.81
CA ARG A 221 -2.36 -16.39 -4.27
C ARG A 221 -2.18 -16.12 -5.76
N GLY A 222 -1.04 -15.50 -6.13
CA GLY A 222 -0.77 -15.07 -7.50
C GLY A 222 -1.49 -13.78 -7.90
N ILE A 223 -2.26 -13.16 -7.00
CA ILE A 223 -3.02 -11.93 -7.24
C ILE A 223 -2.48 -10.79 -6.40
N VAL A 224 -2.25 -11.02 -5.10
CA VAL A 224 -1.70 -10.04 -4.16
C VAL A 224 -0.27 -10.44 -3.81
N HIS A 225 0.63 -9.48 -3.93
CA HIS A 225 2.05 -9.67 -3.66
C HIS A 225 2.62 -8.59 -2.77
N THR A 226 3.70 -8.96 -2.08
CA THR A 226 4.59 -8.02 -1.41
C THR A 226 5.94 -8.11 -2.13
N VAL A 227 6.40 -6.99 -2.65
CA VAL A 227 7.75 -6.84 -3.19
C VAL A 227 8.54 -6.00 -2.20
N VAL A 228 9.64 -6.54 -1.69
CA VAL A 228 10.58 -5.82 -0.84
C VAL A 228 11.89 -5.69 -1.59
N ALA A 229 12.42 -4.49 -1.67
CA ALA A 229 13.73 -4.21 -2.25
C ALA A 229 14.48 -3.24 -1.34
N ARG A 230 15.80 -3.20 -1.40
CA ARG A 230 16.62 -2.40 -0.51
C ARG A 230 17.41 -1.33 -1.25
N LYS A 231 17.61 -0.18 -0.62
CA LYS A 231 18.59 0.80 -1.09
C LYS A 231 19.98 0.19 -0.94
N PRO A 232 20.88 0.31 -1.92
CA PRO A 232 22.30 -0.05 -1.74
C PRO A 232 22.90 0.60 -0.49
N ARG A 233 23.89 -0.10 0.12
CA ARG A 233 24.68 0.43 1.25
C ARG A 233 25.69 1.45 0.80
#